data_df95760d6fcae2a0a7dc74677b33473c
#
_entry.id   df95760d6fcae2a0a7dc74677b33473c
#
_cell.length_a   1.000
_cell.length_b   1.000
_cell.length_c   1.000
_cell.angle_alpha   90.00
_cell.angle_beta   90.00
_cell.angle_gamma   90.00
#
_symmetry.space_group_name_H-M   'P 1'
#
loop_
_entity.id
_entity.type
_entity.pdbx_description
1 polymer ?
#
loop_
_entity_poly.entity_id
_entity_poly.type
_entity_poly.pdbx_seq_one_letter_code
_entity_poly.pdbx_strand_id
1 'polypeptide(L)'
;IKKIFTNFPLKSNTSSISNSLSSFFSKNVGKYPSDINLLEFPLLKTRLIALVGNNNYNFIKTYFQVVTPIKIGFNKNPNLYEVSGGEEHNCMSNNTTIVYNQQLDNLTVQLIKEGSDPFIFQEKKDDSPFE
;
A
#
# COMPACT_ATOMS: atom_id res chain seq x y z
N ILE A 1 11.33 0.32 11.26
CA ILE A 1 10.29 0.24 10.84
C ILE A 1 9.69 -1.00 10.96
N LYS A 2 9.58 -1.63 11.41
CA LYS A 2 9.20 -2.69 11.56
C LYS A 2 8.56 -3.04 12.59
N LYS A 3 8.25 -3.68 12.94
CA LYS A 3 7.78 -4.22 13.94
C LYS A 3 6.64 -3.78 14.40
N ILE A 4 6.23 -2.88 14.17
CA ILE A 4 5.22 -2.41 14.63
C ILE A 4 4.04 -3.13 14.62
N PHE A 5 3.78 -3.86 13.73
CA PHE A 5 2.61 -4.48 13.64
C PHE A 5 2.44 -5.67 14.22
N THR A 6 3.32 -6.06 14.74
CA THR A 6 3.26 -7.30 15.20
C THR A 6 2.25 -7.56 16.09
N ASN A 7 1.74 -6.71 16.64
CA ASN A 7 0.89 -7.02 17.58
C ASN A 7 -0.40 -6.89 17.32
N PHE A 8 -0.74 -6.68 16.50
CA PHE A 8 -1.96 -6.49 16.21
C PHE A 8 -2.79 -7.40 16.50
N PRO A 9 -3.20 -7.79 16.88
CA PRO A 9 -3.78 -8.56 17.27
C PRO A 9 -4.48 -9.32 17.06
N LEU A 10 -4.57 -9.60 17.04
CA LEU A 10 -5.00 -10.26 16.96
C LEU A 10 -5.90 -10.75 17.22
N LYS A 11 -6.39 -10.88 17.40
CA LYS A 11 -7.18 -11.31 17.72
C LYS A 11 -8.10 -11.30 17.34
N SER A 12 -8.38 -11.15 16.87
CA SER A 12 -9.17 -10.97 16.54
C SER A 12 -10.03 -11.59 16.21
N ASN A 13 -10.62 -11.72 15.77
CA ASN A 13 -11.56 -12.24 15.59
C ASN A 13 -11.98 -12.46 14.30
N THR A 14 -12.59 -13.23 14.07
CA THR A 14 -12.95 -13.59 12.85
C THR A 14 -13.95 -12.80 12.29
N SER A 15 -14.69 -12.23 12.99
CA SER A 15 -15.75 -11.52 12.42
C SER A 15 -15.24 -10.40 11.58
N SER A 16 -14.01 -10.08 11.67
CA SER A 16 -13.56 -8.96 10.92
C SER A 16 -12.96 -9.32 9.60
N ILE A 17 -13.14 -10.52 9.14
CA ILE A 17 -12.61 -10.89 7.86
C ILE A 17 -13.09 -9.97 6.77
N SER A 18 -14.34 -9.58 6.77
CA SER A 18 -14.86 -8.75 5.70
C SER A 18 -14.26 -7.35 5.71
N ASN A 19 -13.61 -6.97 6.83
CA ASN A 19 -12.99 -5.67 6.93
C ASN A 19 -11.48 -5.74 6.83
N SER A 20 -10.94 -6.88 6.46
CA SER A 20 -9.49 -7.02 6.37
C SER A 20 -8.98 -6.34 5.12
N LEU A 21 -7.68 -6.07 5.08
CA LEU A 21 -7.08 -5.55 3.88
C LEU A 21 -7.15 -6.55 2.74
N SER A 22 -7.04 -7.83 3.04
CA SER A 22 -7.16 -8.86 2.02
C SER A 22 -8.51 -8.77 1.34
N SER A 23 -9.57 -8.68 2.12
CA SER A 23 -10.91 -8.57 1.57
C SER A 23 -11.07 -7.27 0.79
N PHE A 24 -10.55 -6.17 1.33
CA PHE A 24 -10.67 -4.88 0.67
C PHE A 24 -10.01 -4.91 -0.71
N PHE A 25 -8.79 -5.41 -0.78
CA PHE A 25 -8.10 -5.46 -2.06
C PHE A 25 -8.76 -6.43 -3.02
N SER A 26 -9.16 -7.59 -2.53
CA SER A 26 -9.71 -8.61 -3.44
C SER A 26 -11.01 -8.16 -4.07
N LYS A 27 -11.85 -7.44 -3.36
CA LYS A 27 -13.11 -7.06 -3.95
C LYS A 27 -13.03 -5.76 -4.73
N ASN A 28 -11.88 -5.10 -4.73
CA ASN A 28 -11.73 -3.84 -5.45
C ASN A 28 -10.74 -3.92 -6.61
N VAL A 29 -10.36 -5.13 -7.02
CA VAL A 29 -9.49 -5.29 -8.17
C VAL A 29 -10.14 -4.65 -9.38
N GLY A 30 -9.38 -3.87 -10.12
CA GLY A 30 -9.86 -3.17 -11.30
C GLY A 30 -10.43 -1.79 -11.02
N LYS A 31 -10.61 -1.45 -9.74
CA LYS A 31 -11.16 -0.14 -9.42
C LYS A 31 -10.06 0.87 -9.17
N TYR A 32 -10.34 2.10 -9.47
CA TYR A 32 -9.36 3.18 -9.29
C TYR A 32 -9.45 3.73 -7.87
N PRO A 33 -8.32 4.18 -7.32
CA PRO A 33 -8.28 4.68 -5.94
C PRO A 33 -9.32 5.75 -5.62
N SER A 34 -9.55 6.67 -6.54
CA SER A 34 -10.50 7.73 -6.26
C SER A 34 -11.93 7.20 -6.15
N ASP A 35 -12.25 6.15 -6.89
CA ASP A 35 -13.61 5.63 -6.87
C ASP A 35 -13.95 4.92 -5.57
N ILE A 36 -12.94 4.45 -4.87
CA ILE A 36 -13.16 3.72 -3.63
C ILE A 36 -12.55 4.45 -2.43
N ASN A 37 -12.05 5.67 -2.65
CA ASN A 37 -11.46 6.46 -1.60
C ASN A 37 -10.37 5.67 -0.88
N LEU A 38 -9.48 5.09 -1.65
CA LEU A 38 -8.48 4.14 -1.18
C LEU A 38 -7.66 4.63 -0.01
N LEU A 39 -7.10 5.83 -0.13
CA LEU A 39 -6.17 6.31 0.89
C LEU A 39 -6.86 6.71 2.19
N GLU A 40 -8.19 6.82 2.17
CA GLU A 40 -8.93 7.13 3.38
C GLU A 40 -9.61 5.89 3.98
N PHE A 41 -9.44 4.73 3.37
CA PHE A 41 -10.00 3.51 3.93
C PHE A 41 -9.30 3.25 5.26
N PRO A 42 -10.03 3.17 6.37
CA PRO A 42 -9.43 3.21 7.69
C PRO A 42 -8.32 2.20 7.96
N LEU A 43 -8.51 0.96 7.55
CA LEU A 43 -7.47 -0.05 7.79
C LEU A 43 -6.20 0.28 7.01
N LEU A 44 -6.33 0.70 5.77
CA LEU A 44 -5.16 1.01 4.98
C LEU A 44 -4.51 2.29 5.46
N LYS A 45 -5.31 3.32 5.73
CA LYS A 45 -4.77 4.59 6.19
C LYS A 45 -3.98 4.42 7.48
N THR A 46 -4.54 3.69 8.43
CA THR A 46 -3.86 3.48 9.71
C THR A 46 -2.54 2.77 9.52
N ARG A 47 -2.53 1.73 8.69
CA ARG A 47 -1.31 0.98 8.46
C ARG A 47 -0.29 1.77 7.64
N LEU A 48 -0.73 2.57 6.68
CA LEU A 48 0.18 3.42 5.92
C LEU A 48 0.85 4.44 6.83
N ILE A 49 0.08 5.13 7.64
CA ILE A 49 0.65 6.14 8.54
C ILE A 49 1.64 5.50 9.51
N ALA A 50 1.28 4.34 10.05
CA ALA A 50 2.19 3.65 10.96
C ALA A 50 3.47 3.24 10.26
N LEU A 51 3.39 2.88 8.99
CA LEU A 51 4.53 2.38 8.26
C LEU A 51 5.43 3.51 7.75
N VAL A 52 4.88 4.53 7.15
CA VAL A 52 5.68 5.55 6.48
C VAL A 52 5.73 6.88 7.23
N GLY A 53 4.85 7.09 8.20
CA GLY A 53 4.78 8.33 8.95
C GLY A 53 3.86 9.35 8.30
N ASN A 54 3.48 10.37 9.07
CA ASN A 54 2.52 11.36 8.60
C ASN A 54 3.03 12.18 7.42
N ASN A 55 4.30 12.56 7.43
CA ASN A 55 4.83 13.37 6.34
C ASN A 55 4.80 12.60 5.02
N ASN A 56 5.19 11.34 5.05
CA ASN A 56 5.15 10.54 3.84
C ASN A 56 3.74 10.19 3.42
N TYR A 57 2.83 10.01 4.38
CA TYR A 57 1.44 9.79 4.04
C TYR A 57 0.89 11.01 3.30
N ASN A 58 1.26 12.22 3.73
CA ASN A 58 0.84 13.44 3.04
C ASN A 58 1.47 13.54 1.65
N PHE A 59 2.72 13.11 1.51
CA PHE A 59 3.36 13.05 0.20
C PHE A 59 2.57 12.13 -0.73
N ILE A 60 2.17 10.96 -0.23
CA ILE A 60 1.39 10.01 -1.02
C ILE A 60 0.09 10.65 -1.46
N LYS A 61 -0.63 11.29 -0.54
CA LYS A 61 -1.91 11.89 -0.90
C LYS A 61 -1.76 13.02 -1.89
N THR A 62 -0.69 13.80 -1.76
CA THR A 62 -0.48 14.94 -2.63
C THR A 62 -0.21 14.51 -4.06
N TYR A 63 0.59 13.47 -4.22
CA TYR A 63 1.02 13.07 -5.55
C TYR A 63 0.35 11.82 -6.10
N PHE A 64 -0.79 11.45 -5.55
CA PHE A 64 -1.56 10.33 -6.09
C PHE A 64 -2.55 10.90 -7.11
N GLN A 65 -2.00 11.53 -8.12
CA GLN A 65 -2.81 12.28 -9.11
C GLN A 65 -3.10 11.47 -10.35
N VAL A 66 -2.09 10.83 -10.91
CA VAL A 66 -2.26 9.94 -12.04
C VAL A 66 -2.11 8.54 -11.45
N VAL A 67 -3.16 7.74 -11.49
CA VAL A 67 -3.20 6.50 -10.71
C VAL A 67 -3.50 5.29 -11.59
N THR A 68 -3.11 4.11 -11.09
CA THR A 68 -3.49 2.86 -11.72
C THR A 68 -4.67 2.28 -10.95
N PRO A 69 -5.44 1.38 -11.56
CA PRO A 69 -6.41 0.63 -10.79
C PRO A 69 -5.70 -0.39 -9.90
N ILE A 70 -6.40 -0.95 -8.95
CA ILE A 70 -5.86 -2.05 -8.16
C ILE A 70 -5.68 -3.25 -9.08
N LYS A 71 -4.49 -3.83 -9.05
CA LYS A 71 -4.18 -4.99 -9.86
C LYS A 71 -3.70 -6.13 -8.98
N ILE A 72 -3.89 -7.35 -9.44
CA ILE A 72 -3.36 -8.50 -8.74
C ILE A 72 -2.28 -9.11 -9.61
N GLY A 73 -1.29 -9.72 -9.02
CA GLY A 73 -0.23 -10.41 -9.77
C GLY A 73 1.05 -9.62 -9.92
N PHE A 74 1.30 -8.67 -9.04
CA PHE A 74 2.53 -7.89 -9.10
C PHE A 74 3.73 -8.84 -9.08
N ASN A 75 4.66 -8.63 -10.00
CA ASN A 75 5.84 -9.46 -10.09
C ASN A 75 5.50 -10.92 -10.30
N LYS A 76 4.39 -11.18 -10.99
CA LYS A 76 3.91 -12.52 -11.31
C LYS A 76 3.53 -13.34 -10.08
N ASN A 77 3.34 -12.69 -8.94
CA ASN A 77 2.94 -13.38 -7.72
C ASN A 77 1.45 -13.18 -7.51
N PRO A 78 0.64 -14.26 -7.55
CA PRO A 78 -0.80 -14.12 -7.44
C PRO A 78 -1.28 -13.66 -6.06
N ASN A 79 -0.39 -13.60 -5.08
CA ASN A 79 -0.77 -13.12 -3.77
C ASN A 79 -0.50 -11.64 -3.58
N LEU A 80 0.01 -10.96 -4.59
CA LEU A 80 0.36 -9.56 -4.46
C LEU A 80 -0.63 -8.68 -5.20
N TYR A 81 -1.18 -7.71 -4.47
CA TYR A 81 -1.99 -6.65 -5.05
C TYR A 81 -1.13 -5.40 -5.14
N GLU A 82 -1.36 -4.61 -6.16
CA GLU A 82 -0.58 -3.42 -6.39
C GLU A 82 -1.46 -2.26 -6.80
N VAL A 83 -1.13 -1.08 -6.33
CA VAL A 83 -1.75 0.15 -6.82
C VAL A 83 -0.68 1.24 -6.77
N SER A 84 -0.66 2.12 -7.75
CA SER A 84 0.34 3.17 -7.75
C SER A 84 -0.25 4.48 -8.23
N GLY A 85 0.43 5.55 -7.89
CA GLY A 85 0.05 6.87 -8.31
C GLY A 85 1.24 7.78 -8.33
N GLY A 86 1.17 8.83 -9.11
CA GLY A 86 2.27 9.77 -9.24
C GLY A 86 1.80 11.17 -9.55
N GLU A 87 2.74 12.08 -9.51
CA GLU A 87 2.48 13.48 -9.79
C GLU A 87 2.18 13.66 -11.28
N GLU A 88 1.11 14.37 -11.57
CA GLU A 88 0.72 14.62 -12.94
C GLU A 88 1.86 15.31 -13.69
N HIS A 89 2.17 14.81 -14.87
CA HIS A 89 3.26 15.31 -15.72
C HIS A 89 4.66 15.10 -15.12
N ASN A 90 4.77 14.44 -13.99
CA ASN A 90 6.07 14.23 -13.34
C ASN A 90 6.08 12.92 -12.56
N CYS A 91 5.38 11.92 -13.06
CA CYS A 91 5.22 10.66 -12.37
C CYS A 91 6.54 9.95 -12.10
N MET A 92 7.51 10.10 -12.98
CA MET A 92 8.75 9.39 -12.77
C MET A 92 9.56 9.98 -11.63
N SER A 93 9.31 11.24 -11.29
CA SER A 93 10.07 11.90 -10.24
C SER A 93 9.41 11.80 -8.88
N ASN A 94 8.07 11.77 -8.85
CA ASN A 94 7.34 11.70 -7.60
C ASN A 94 6.20 10.69 -7.74
N ASN A 95 6.35 9.54 -7.10
CA ASN A 95 5.30 8.52 -7.19
C ASN A 95 5.34 7.56 -6.01
N THR A 96 4.29 6.81 -5.87
CA THR A 96 4.14 5.83 -4.82
C THR A 96 3.63 4.53 -5.41
N THR A 97 4.19 3.42 -4.97
CA THR A 97 3.65 2.10 -5.28
C THR A 97 3.34 1.40 -3.99
N ILE A 98 2.11 0.94 -3.83
CA ILE A 98 1.66 0.20 -2.65
C ILE A 98 1.43 -1.23 -3.07
N VAL A 99 2.07 -2.17 -2.38
CA VAL A 99 1.92 -3.58 -2.66
C VAL A 99 1.46 -4.29 -1.38
N TYR A 100 0.41 -5.07 -1.50
CA TYR A 100 -0.10 -5.81 -0.36
C TYR A 100 0.00 -7.30 -0.66
N ASN A 101 0.70 -8.03 0.22
CA ASN A 101 0.82 -9.47 0.10
C ASN A 101 -0.25 -10.10 0.99
N GLN A 102 -1.27 -10.70 0.36
CA GLN A 102 -2.39 -11.23 1.14
C GLN A 102 -2.03 -12.51 1.87
N GLN A 103 -1.05 -13.26 1.39
CA GLN A 103 -0.67 -14.48 2.05
C GLN A 103 0.05 -14.20 3.36
N LEU A 104 0.88 -13.17 3.38
CA LEU A 104 1.66 -12.84 4.57
C LEU A 104 1.07 -11.67 5.35
N ASP A 105 0.01 -11.05 4.84
CA ASP A 105 -0.59 -9.85 5.42
C ASP A 105 0.49 -8.78 5.60
N ASN A 106 1.23 -8.51 4.53
CA ASN A 106 2.38 -7.64 4.58
C ASN A 106 2.21 -6.48 3.61
N LEU A 107 2.30 -5.27 4.12
CA LEU A 107 2.17 -4.07 3.31
C LEU A 107 3.56 -3.54 3.02
N THR A 108 3.84 -3.21 1.78
CA THR A 108 5.11 -2.63 1.36
C THR A 108 4.82 -1.41 0.51
N VAL A 109 5.57 -0.35 0.73
CA VAL A 109 5.36 0.90 0.01
C VAL A 109 6.70 1.38 -0.52
N GLN A 110 6.73 1.73 -1.80
CA GLN A 110 7.92 2.34 -2.38
C GLN A 110 7.57 3.78 -2.71
N LEU A 111 8.39 4.71 -2.26
CA LEU A 111 8.25 6.12 -2.59
C LEU A 111 9.41 6.55 -3.46
N ILE A 112 9.08 7.19 -4.57
CA ILE A 112 10.07 7.82 -5.42
C ILE A 112 9.89 9.31 -5.21
N LYS A 113 10.95 9.98 -4.78
CA LYS A 113 10.92 11.42 -4.58
C LYS A 113 12.02 12.04 -5.41
N GLU A 114 11.71 13.16 -6.03
CA GLU A 114 12.65 13.82 -6.92
C GLU A 114 13.96 14.09 -6.21
N GLY A 115 15.05 13.70 -6.84
CA GLY A 115 16.38 13.95 -6.29
C GLY A 115 16.84 12.98 -5.24
N SER A 116 16.08 11.92 -4.97
CA SER A 116 16.46 10.95 -3.95
C SER A 116 16.43 9.53 -4.50
N ASP A 117 17.14 8.65 -3.83
CA ASP A 117 17.02 7.24 -4.11
C ASP A 117 15.66 6.75 -3.62
N PRO A 118 15.15 5.65 -4.15
CA PRO A 118 13.85 5.13 -3.69
C PRO A 118 13.85 4.79 -2.21
N PHE A 119 12.71 5.05 -1.57
CA PHE A 119 12.51 4.64 -0.19
C PHE A 119 11.57 3.44 -0.20
N ILE A 120 11.96 2.37 0.48
CA ILE A 120 11.11 1.19 0.59
C ILE A 120 10.79 0.95 2.05
N PHE A 121 9.49 0.93 2.36
CA PHE A 121 9.01 0.67 3.69
C PHE A 121 8.22 -0.64 3.66
N GLN A 122 8.50 -1.57 4.54
CA GLN A 122 7.70 -2.78 4.60
C GLN A 122 7.47 -3.18 6.03
N GLU A 123 6.27 -3.70 6.28
CA GLU A 123 5.89 -4.06 7.64
C GLU A 123 6.68 -5.25 8.14
N LYS A 124 6.92 -6.22 7.27
CA LYS A 124 7.67 -7.41 7.63
C LYS A 124 8.86 -7.47 6.72
N LYS A 125 10.00 -7.88 7.27
CA LYS A 125 11.20 -7.84 6.54
C LYS A 125 11.33 -8.79 5.42
N ASP A 126 10.63 -9.86 5.42
CA ASP A 126 10.81 -10.90 4.45
C ASP A 126 10.27 -10.54 3.11
N ASP A 127 10.94 -10.96 2.07
CA ASP A 127 10.38 -10.94 0.75
C ASP A 127 9.90 -9.61 0.25
N SER A 128 10.78 -8.66 0.12
CA SER A 128 10.41 -7.39 -0.50
C SER A 128 10.00 -7.63 -1.95
N PRO A 129 8.82 -7.17 -2.36
CA PRO A 129 8.38 -7.35 -3.73
C PRO A 129 9.14 -6.48 -4.72
N PHE A 130 9.95 -5.56 -4.21
CA PHE A 130 10.66 -4.64 -5.07
C PHE A 130 12.09 -5.07 -5.36
N GLU A 131 12.47 -6.25 -4.96
CA GLU A 131 13.81 -6.71 -5.28
C GLU A 131 13.90 -7.65 -6.40
#